data_7be0c11a72a5dce1846054b5763c8a56
#
_entry.id   7be0c11a72a5dce1846054b5763c8a56
#
_cell.length_a   1.000
_cell.length_b   1.000
_cell.length_c   1.000
_cell.angle_alpha   90.00
_cell.angle_beta   90.00
_cell.angle_gamma   90.00
#
_symmetry.space_group_name_H-M   'P 1'
#
loop_
_entity.id
_entity.type
_entity.pdbx_description
1 polymer ?
#
loop_
_entity_poly.entity_id
_entity_poly.type
_entity_poly.pdbx_seq_one_letter_code
_entity_poly.pdbx_strand_id
1 'polypeptide(L)'
;MTEPAPTQSTPTQSAPPESVLTQSTPTQSTLAERDRRRGRSVRGFELPSHKTASTQHALAPAPLPTTIILPLEAGLSARDLRPAVETGQRVLRGQPLVQGGGPLATWTHASTSGVVRLLQRRRIAHPRRREALCAVIEVDGRDEPYAEAAKRPDPTQWDTPDKVGVALSRAGLEGLGGAVFPTGLKLAAAGRHRMRLVIVNGVECEPYISCDDMLMRTSPRDVLAGALALVELTGAPRGVVAVEEDKPEALKALQRALPSLGDTQQRLTIETVPTMYPAGGERQLIQALTGDEVPSLAKPTDIGYLCQNVGTVAALYRYFASGEPVTSRITTVTGSAIATPRNLDVRLGTRIADLVAACGGYTGKVARLVMGGSMMGVALEDDDIPVGRAANCIVAASAEELREDAEVACIRCGNCSNVCPAYLLPQELNAAAKHDEFDLLETLGLFDCIECGCCDVVCPSHIPLAETFRVAKRRLVQAMAPTARVRWLDAREQLRRQRVESWDREHSESAGKEQAPLQKRLEAVVEIVERASRLPAVTVTSKGEGGNA
;
A
#
# COMPACT_ATOMS: atom_id res chain seq x y z
N MET A 1 39.60 -48.87 64.43
CA MET A 1 38.53 -47.87 64.64
C MET A 1 38.15 -47.34 63.26
N THR A 2 37.07 -47.82 62.73
CA THR A 2 36.60 -47.62 61.37
C THR A 2 35.43 -46.62 61.43
N GLU A 3 35.58 -45.48 60.75
CA GLU A 3 34.49 -44.53 60.53
C GLU A 3 33.52 -45.05 59.46
N PRO A 4 32.23 -44.84 59.61
CA PRO A 4 31.26 -45.21 58.57
C PRO A 4 31.05 -44.07 57.56
N ALA A 5 30.88 -44.46 56.28
CA ALA A 5 30.62 -43.61 55.15
C ALA A 5 29.25 -42.90 55.21
N PRO A 6 29.08 -41.72 54.59
CA PRO A 6 27.79 -41.02 54.56
C PRO A 6 26.88 -41.57 53.47
N THR A 7 25.62 -41.78 53.86
CA THR A 7 24.51 -42.18 53.01
C THR A 7 24.10 -41.07 52.02
N GLN A 8 24.03 -41.38 50.72
CA GLN A 8 23.50 -40.54 49.67
C GLN A 8 21.97 -40.49 49.75
N SER A 9 21.41 -39.33 49.96
CA SER A 9 19.97 -39.06 49.80
C SER A 9 19.68 -38.63 48.34
N THR A 10 18.87 -39.40 47.64
CA THR A 10 18.29 -39.09 46.31
C THR A 10 17.29 -37.95 46.39
N PRO A 11 17.34 -36.94 45.51
CA PRO A 11 16.28 -35.96 45.44
C PRO A 11 15.08 -36.50 44.66
N THR A 12 13.93 -36.46 45.31
CA THR A 12 12.61 -36.69 44.71
C THR A 12 12.30 -35.53 43.71
N GLN A 13 12.17 -35.89 42.43
CA GLN A 13 11.64 -34.98 41.41
C GLN A 13 10.12 -34.85 41.62
N SER A 14 9.70 -33.62 41.98
CA SER A 14 8.30 -33.21 41.90
C SER A 14 7.96 -32.81 40.46
N ALA A 15 6.96 -33.49 39.87
CA ALA A 15 6.41 -33.15 38.57
C ALA A 15 5.71 -31.79 38.59
N PRO A 16 5.76 -30.99 37.51
CA PRO A 16 5.02 -29.75 37.43
C PRO A 16 3.52 -30.03 37.21
N PRO A 17 2.62 -29.11 37.63
CA PRO A 17 1.18 -29.31 37.50
C PRO A 17 0.75 -29.26 36.03
N GLU A 18 -0.05 -30.23 35.62
CA GLU A 18 -0.73 -30.27 34.34
C GLU A 18 -1.66 -29.07 34.18
N SER A 19 -1.34 -28.17 33.26
CA SER A 19 -2.25 -27.14 32.78
C SER A 19 -3.32 -27.81 31.90
N VAL A 20 -4.56 -27.81 32.38
CA VAL A 20 -5.73 -28.22 31.62
C VAL A 20 -5.97 -27.23 30.48
N LEU A 21 -5.43 -27.52 29.30
CA LEU A 21 -5.85 -26.90 28.06
C LEU A 21 -7.19 -27.52 27.65
N THR A 22 -8.28 -26.79 27.84
CA THR A 22 -9.57 -27.11 27.22
C THR A 22 -9.41 -27.08 25.71
N GLN A 23 -9.26 -28.23 25.08
CA GLN A 23 -9.34 -28.41 23.65
C GLN A 23 -10.78 -28.15 23.19
N SER A 24 -11.03 -26.97 22.62
CA SER A 24 -12.20 -26.75 21.79
C SER A 24 -12.03 -27.59 20.51
N THR A 25 -12.87 -28.60 20.36
CA THR A 25 -12.96 -29.45 19.17
C THR A 25 -13.19 -28.59 17.93
N PRO A 26 -12.31 -28.63 16.90
CA PRO A 26 -12.57 -27.91 15.66
C PRO A 26 -13.73 -28.60 14.94
N THR A 27 -14.74 -27.82 14.57
CA THR A 27 -15.78 -28.23 13.64
C THR A 27 -15.11 -28.78 12.37
N GLN A 28 -15.47 -29.99 11.98
CA GLN A 28 -14.97 -30.66 10.79
C GLN A 28 -15.38 -29.87 9.53
N SER A 29 -14.55 -28.93 9.10
CA SER A 29 -14.61 -28.42 7.74
C SER A 29 -14.24 -29.55 6.79
N THR A 30 -15.04 -29.75 5.73
CA THR A 30 -14.83 -30.83 4.77
C THR A 30 -13.43 -30.78 4.16
N LEU A 31 -12.85 -31.94 3.85
CA LEU A 31 -11.52 -32.05 3.22
C LEU A 31 -11.39 -31.16 1.95
N ALA A 32 -12.49 -31.00 1.20
CA ALA A 32 -12.57 -30.14 0.02
C ALA A 32 -12.46 -28.63 0.35
N GLU A 33 -12.85 -28.17 1.53
CA GLU A 33 -12.64 -26.79 2.00
C GLU A 33 -11.21 -26.58 2.49
N ARG A 34 -10.60 -27.60 3.12
CA ARG A 34 -9.18 -27.59 3.52
C ARG A 34 -8.25 -27.58 2.32
N ASP A 35 -8.56 -28.32 1.24
CA ASP A 35 -7.75 -28.35 0.02
C ASP A 35 -7.91 -27.05 -0.80
N ARG A 36 -9.10 -26.44 -0.84
CA ARG A 36 -9.28 -25.09 -1.42
C ARG A 36 -8.54 -24.02 -0.64
N ARG A 37 -8.41 -24.15 0.69
CA ARG A 37 -7.60 -23.25 1.53
C ARG A 37 -6.10 -23.49 1.37
N ARG A 38 -5.65 -24.72 1.13
CA ARG A 38 -4.22 -25.05 0.89
C ARG A 38 -3.69 -24.50 -0.44
N GLY A 39 -4.51 -24.41 -1.49
CA GLY A 39 -4.14 -23.78 -2.76
C GLY A 39 -4.02 -22.25 -2.71
N ARG A 40 -4.50 -21.62 -1.62
CA ARG A 40 -4.48 -20.15 -1.38
C ARG A 40 -3.44 -19.71 -0.35
N SER A 41 -2.53 -20.58 0.05
CA SER A 41 -1.54 -20.27 1.09
C SER A 41 -0.41 -19.40 0.52
N VAL A 42 -0.39 -18.14 0.88
CA VAL A 42 0.77 -17.27 0.69
C VAL A 42 1.79 -17.60 1.79
N ARG A 43 3.08 -17.71 1.43
CA ARG A 43 4.14 -17.79 2.45
C ARG A 43 4.27 -16.46 3.16
N GLY A 44 4.55 -16.53 4.44
CA GLY A 44 4.65 -15.39 5.35
C GLY A 44 4.45 -15.87 6.78
N PHE A 45 4.00 -15.01 7.65
CA PHE A 45 3.65 -15.36 9.04
C PHE A 45 2.70 -14.32 9.65
N GLU A 46 2.02 -14.70 10.72
CA GLU A 46 1.20 -13.78 11.49
C GLU A 46 2.08 -12.87 12.34
N LEU A 47 1.77 -11.58 12.30
CA LEU A 47 2.40 -10.55 13.13
C LEU A 47 1.38 -9.98 14.10
N PRO A 48 1.79 -9.54 15.31
CA PRO A 48 0.94 -8.72 16.16
C PRO A 48 0.47 -7.49 15.39
N SER A 49 -0.85 -7.28 15.29
CA SER A 49 -1.40 -6.26 14.38
C SER A 49 -1.17 -4.82 14.84
N HIS A 50 -1.18 -4.57 16.18
CA HIS A 50 -1.07 -3.25 16.80
C HIS A 50 -2.04 -2.18 16.25
N LYS A 51 -3.18 -2.59 15.64
CA LYS A 51 -4.13 -1.70 14.96
C LYS A 51 -5.25 -1.21 15.88
N THR A 52 -5.55 -1.93 16.96
CA THR A 52 -6.67 -1.65 17.84
C THR A 52 -6.64 -0.23 18.40
N ALA A 53 -5.47 0.25 18.82
CA ALA A 53 -5.34 1.59 19.40
C ALA A 53 -5.77 2.70 18.43
N SER A 54 -5.41 2.59 17.15
CA SER A 54 -5.71 3.60 16.13
C SER A 54 -7.13 3.50 15.55
N THR A 55 -7.84 2.36 15.77
CA THR A 55 -9.19 2.14 15.23
C THR A 55 -10.31 2.40 16.26
N GLN A 56 -9.98 2.72 17.50
CA GLN A 56 -10.95 3.04 18.57
C GLN A 56 -11.66 4.38 18.37
N HIS A 57 -11.00 5.31 17.67
CA HIS A 57 -11.54 6.65 17.40
C HIS A 57 -12.14 6.72 15.99
N ALA A 58 -13.25 7.47 15.87
CA ALA A 58 -13.80 7.77 14.55
C ALA A 58 -12.78 8.53 13.69
N LEU A 59 -12.84 8.31 12.38
CA LEU A 59 -12.07 9.11 11.42
C LEU A 59 -12.48 10.58 11.55
N ALA A 60 -11.48 11.45 11.68
CA ALA A 60 -11.68 12.89 11.78
C ALA A 60 -10.77 13.63 10.78
N PRO A 61 -11.16 14.82 10.31
CA PRO A 61 -10.23 15.67 9.58
C PRO A 61 -9.11 16.13 10.51
N ALA A 62 -7.87 16.13 10.01
CA ALA A 62 -6.77 16.77 10.71
C ALA A 62 -7.01 18.30 10.75
N PRO A 63 -6.64 18.98 11.84
CA PRO A 63 -6.62 20.45 11.85
C PRO A 63 -5.79 21.00 10.69
N LEU A 64 -6.24 22.09 10.07
CA LEU A 64 -5.44 22.78 9.06
C LEU A 64 -4.19 23.36 9.74
N PRO A 65 -2.98 23.02 9.26
CA PRO A 65 -1.75 23.58 9.81
C PRO A 65 -1.58 25.03 9.33
N THR A 66 -0.70 25.77 9.98
CA THR A 66 -0.35 27.14 9.53
C THR A 66 0.48 27.15 8.25
N THR A 67 1.15 26.05 7.95
CA THR A 67 2.04 25.90 6.79
C THR A 67 1.91 24.51 6.18
N ILE A 68 1.89 24.47 4.85
CA ILE A 68 1.90 23.25 4.05
C ILE A 68 3.13 23.24 3.15
N ILE A 69 3.77 22.08 3.03
CA ILE A 69 4.98 21.86 2.22
C ILE A 69 4.68 20.79 1.17
N LEU A 70 4.55 21.18 -0.09
CA LEU A 70 4.14 20.30 -1.18
C LEU A 70 5.27 20.07 -2.17
N PRO A 71 5.72 18.82 -2.37
CA PRO A 71 6.70 18.48 -3.40
C PRO A 71 6.14 18.76 -4.80
N LEU A 72 6.91 19.47 -5.62
CA LEU A 72 6.59 19.78 -7.02
C LEU A 72 7.16 18.72 -7.99
N GLU A 73 8.02 17.83 -7.49
CA GLU A 73 8.68 16.78 -8.24
C GLU A 73 8.07 15.43 -7.85
N ALA A 74 6.96 15.02 -8.49
CA ALA A 74 6.28 13.75 -8.22
C ALA A 74 6.23 12.84 -9.46
N GLY A 75 6.01 11.54 -9.25
CA GLY A 75 5.99 10.54 -10.31
C GLY A 75 7.39 10.01 -10.68
N LEU A 76 7.46 9.22 -11.74
CA LEU A 76 8.68 8.56 -12.22
C LEU A 76 9.54 9.48 -13.10
N SER A 77 8.92 10.49 -13.76
CA SER A 77 9.58 11.48 -14.63
C SER A 77 9.33 12.90 -14.15
N ALA A 78 9.74 13.18 -12.91
CA ALA A 78 9.57 14.50 -12.30
C ALA A 78 10.37 15.62 -13.01
N ARG A 79 11.37 15.26 -13.82
CA ARG A 79 12.26 16.22 -14.50
C ARG A 79 11.54 17.10 -15.53
N ASP A 80 10.41 16.62 -16.07
CA ASP A 80 9.63 17.32 -17.09
C ASP A 80 8.57 18.24 -16.48
N LEU A 81 8.42 18.21 -15.16
CA LEU A 81 7.52 19.09 -14.41
C LEU A 81 8.21 20.44 -14.14
N ARG A 82 7.43 21.52 -14.26
CA ARG A 82 7.85 22.87 -13.91
C ARG A 82 6.85 23.49 -12.95
N PRO A 83 7.28 24.33 -12.00
CA PRO A 83 6.35 25.11 -11.20
C PRO A 83 5.38 25.90 -12.09
N ALA A 84 4.11 25.91 -11.73
CA ALA A 84 3.06 26.73 -12.34
C ALA A 84 2.63 27.89 -11.42
N VAL A 85 3.40 28.11 -10.35
CA VAL A 85 3.15 29.14 -9.34
C VAL A 85 4.44 29.87 -8.98
N GLU A 86 4.30 31.08 -8.45
CA GLU A 86 5.40 31.94 -8.04
C GLU A 86 5.30 32.31 -6.55
N THR A 87 6.42 32.71 -5.96
CA THR A 87 6.44 33.26 -4.60
C THR A 87 5.60 34.53 -4.51
N GLY A 88 4.74 34.62 -3.48
CA GLY A 88 3.77 35.70 -3.29
C GLY A 88 2.41 35.40 -3.92
N GLN A 89 2.28 34.39 -4.77
CA GLN A 89 1.01 34.04 -5.41
C GLN A 89 0.05 33.40 -4.41
N ARG A 90 -1.22 33.84 -4.44
CA ARG A 90 -2.31 33.16 -3.74
C ARG A 90 -2.74 31.95 -4.53
N VAL A 91 -2.94 30.81 -3.84
CA VAL A 91 -3.41 29.56 -4.40
C VAL A 91 -4.65 29.07 -3.67
N LEU A 92 -5.48 28.27 -4.36
CA LEU A 92 -6.73 27.71 -3.86
C LEU A 92 -6.64 26.18 -3.82
N ARG A 93 -7.42 25.53 -2.97
CA ARG A 93 -7.44 24.07 -2.85
C ARG A 93 -7.80 23.40 -4.18
N GLY A 94 -6.96 22.48 -4.61
CA GLY A 94 -7.09 21.78 -5.89
C GLY A 94 -6.43 22.50 -7.07
N GLN A 95 -5.90 23.71 -6.89
CA GLN A 95 -5.18 24.42 -7.94
C GLN A 95 -3.88 23.71 -8.29
N PRO A 96 -3.59 23.44 -9.57
CA PRO A 96 -2.31 22.86 -9.98
C PRO A 96 -1.13 23.75 -9.57
N LEU A 97 -0.11 23.14 -8.97
CA LEU A 97 1.16 23.82 -8.62
C LEU A 97 2.26 23.56 -9.63
N VAL A 98 2.03 22.63 -10.55
CA VAL A 98 2.97 22.24 -11.60
C VAL A 98 2.29 22.19 -12.95
N GLN A 99 3.10 22.24 -14.01
CA GLN A 99 2.68 22.09 -15.40
C GLN A 99 3.70 21.25 -16.18
N GLY A 100 3.31 20.79 -17.36
CA GLY A 100 4.14 19.95 -18.19
C GLY A 100 4.09 18.48 -17.78
N GLY A 101 5.14 17.74 -18.13
CA GLY A 101 5.25 16.30 -17.89
C GLY A 101 4.39 15.45 -18.84
N GLY A 102 4.78 14.18 -18.96
CA GLY A 102 4.04 13.14 -19.68
C GLY A 102 3.29 12.20 -18.71
N PRO A 103 2.86 11.04 -19.19
CA PRO A 103 2.10 10.07 -18.38
C PRO A 103 2.88 9.48 -17.20
N LEU A 104 4.19 9.66 -17.15
CA LEU A 104 5.06 9.24 -16.05
C LEU A 104 5.18 10.28 -14.93
N ALA A 105 4.70 11.50 -15.16
CA ALA A 105 4.77 12.62 -14.21
C ALA A 105 3.42 12.80 -13.54
N THR A 106 3.39 12.92 -12.22
CA THR A 106 2.15 13.13 -11.46
C THR A 106 2.08 14.57 -10.97
N TRP A 107 0.97 15.25 -11.24
CA TRP A 107 0.80 16.64 -10.82
C TRP A 107 0.58 16.75 -9.32
N THR A 108 1.09 17.84 -8.78
CA THR A 108 0.84 18.26 -7.40
C THR A 108 -0.08 19.47 -7.41
N HIS A 109 -1.05 19.47 -6.51
CA HIS A 109 -2.06 20.51 -6.35
C HIS A 109 -1.93 21.12 -4.95
N ALA A 110 -2.33 22.38 -4.81
CA ALA A 110 -2.47 22.98 -3.50
C ALA A 110 -3.51 22.18 -2.70
N SER A 111 -3.13 21.71 -1.54
CA SER A 111 -3.99 20.88 -0.69
C SER A 111 -4.97 21.70 0.16
N THR A 112 -4.75 23.00 0.26
CA THR A 112 -5.63 24.01 0.85
C THR A 112 -5.34 25.38 0.25
N SER A 113 -6.12 26.42 0.62
CA SER A 113 -5.90 27.79 0.18
C SER A 113 -4.85 28.51 1.03
N GLY A 114 -4.10 29.44 0.42
CA GLY A 114 -3.05 30.19 1.08
C GLY A 114 -2.17 30.97 0.11
N VAL A 115 -0.99 31.39 0.58
CA VAL A 115 -0.01 32.15 -0.20
C VAL A 115 1.30 31.35 -0.29
N VAL A 116 1.82 31.16 -1.50
CA VAL A 116 3.13 30.56 -1.73
C VAL A 116 4.21 31.49 -1.17
N ARG A 117 4.87 31.09 -0.10
CA ARG A 117 5.92 31.89 0.54
C ARG A 117 7.30 31.61 -0.02
N LEU A 118 7.58 30.34 -0.32
CA LEU A 118 8.88 29.92 -0.82
C LEU A 118 8.74 28.79 -1.85
N LEU A 119 9.64 28.78 -2.82
CA LEU A 119 9.94 27.64 -3.69
C LEU A 119 11.38 27.23 -3.38
N GLN A 120 11.56 26.11 -2.64
CA GLN A 120 12.88 25.66 -2.18
C GLN A 120 12.99 24.16 -2.09
N ARG A 121 14.20 23.63 -2.13
CA ARG A 121 14.45 22.21 -1.89
C ARG A 121 14.26 21.88 -0.41
N ARG A 122 13.47 20.85 -0.12
CA ARG A 122 13.20 20.33 1.21
C ARG A 122 13.28 18.82 1.22
N ARG A 123 13.59 18.26 2.38
CA ARG A 123 13.44 16.81 2.61
C ARG A 123 11.97 16.44 2.50
N ILE A 124 11.71 15.27 1.91
CA ILE A 124 10.37 14.72 1.76
C ILE A 124 10.32 13.28 2.24
N ALA A 125 9.18 12.88 2.76
CA ALA A 125 8.88 11.49 3.12
C ALA A 125 8.78 10.65 1.84
N HIS A 126 9.88 10.04 1.46
CA HIS A 126 9.96 9.18 0.29
C HIS A 126 10.87 7.98 0.57
N PRO A 127 10.55 6.77 0.09
CA PRO A 127 11.38 5.57 0.31
C PRO A 127 12.86 5.72 -0.07
N ARG A 128 13.18 6.68 -0.95
CA ARG A 128 14.56 6.99 -1.37
C ARG A 128 15.21 8.11 -0.56
N ARG A 129 14.56 8.63 0.49
CA ARG A 129 15.09 9.71 1.37
C ARG A 129 15.68 10.88 0.60
N ARG A 130 14.99 11.38 -0.40
CA ARG A 130 15.47 12.45 -1.26
C ARG A 130 14.91 13.81 -0.84
N GLU A 131 15.61 14.84 -1.25
CA GLU A 131 15.07 16.19 -1.30
C GLU A 131 14.32 16.42 -2.62
N ALA A 132 13.29 17.26 -2.58
CA ALA A 132 12.57 17.72 -3.76
C ALA A 132 12.39 19.24 -3.71
N LEU A 133 12.20 19.85 -4.88
CA LEU A 133 11.70 21.23 -4.95
C LEU A 133 10.27 21.21 -4.40
N CYS A 134 9.99 22.06 -3.42
CA CYS A 134 8.70 22.16 -2.75
C CYS A 134 8.15 23.58 -2.81
N ALA A 135 6.83 23.70 -2.89
CA ALA A 135 6.11 24.92 -2.58
C ALA A 135 5.78 24.92 -1.08
N VAL A 136 6.21 25.98 -0.38
CA VAL A 136 5.85 26.24 1.01
C VAL A 136 4.72 27.25 1.00
N ILE A 137 3.53 26.85 1.47
CA ILE A 137 2.30 27.64 1.43
C ILE A 137 1.95 28.01 2.87
N GLU A 138 1.83 29.31 3.13
CA GLU A 138 1.21 29.84 4.35
C GLU A 138 -0.30 29.75 4.20
N VAL A 139 -0.93 28.98 5.07
CA VAL A 139 -2.36 28.63 5.00
C VAL A 139 -3.20 29.80 5.53
N ASP A 140 -4.27 30.16 4.80
CA ASP A 140 -5.17 31.27 5.18
C ASP A 140 -6.36 30.84 6.07
N GLY A 141 -6.45 29.54 6.40
CA GLY A 141 -7.51 28.96 7.24
C GLY A 141 -8.89 28.88 6.58
N ARG A 142 -9.05 29.28 5.32
CA ARG A 142 -10.35 29.34 4.63
C ARG A 142 -10.66 28.07 3.84
N ASP A 143 -9.62 27.31 3.44
CA ASP A 143 -9.71 26.10 2.62
C ASP A 143 -10.56 26.28 1.35
N GLU A 144 -10.46 27.46 0.71
CA GLU A 144 -11.25 27.84 -0.46
C GLU A 144 -10.95 26.94 -1.66
N PRO A 145 -11.97 26.35 -2.31
CA PRO A 145 -11.76 25.47 -3.45
C PRO A 145 -11.43 26.24 -4.72
N TYR A 146 -10.60 25.66 -5.58
CA TYR A 146 -10.34 26.15 -6.93
C TYR A 146 -11.48 25.70 -7.86
N ALA A 147 -12.21 26.67 -8.41
CA ALA A 147 -13.44 26.41 -9.18
C ALA A 147 -13.24 25.45 -10.37
N GLU A 148 -12.07 25.52 -11.05
CA GLU A 148 -11.78 24.64 -12.17
C GLU A 148 -11.54 23.18 -11.73
N ALA A 149 -10.98 22.97 -10.53
CA ALA A 149 -10.79 21.63 -9.96
C ALA A 149 -12.12 20.99 -9.49
N ALA A 150 -13.15 21.81 -9.29
CA ALA A 150 -14.49 21.31 -8.96
C ALA A 150 -15.32 20.93 -10.20
N LYS A 151 -14.76 21.08 -11.39
CA LYS A 151 -15.42 20.66 -12.63
C LYS A 151 -15.22 19.16 -12.83
N ARG A 152 -16.32 18.42 -12.81
CA ARG A 152 -16.34 17.00 -13.11
C ARG A 152 -15.69 16.75 -14.48
N PRO A 153 -14.70 15.83 -14.58
CA PRO A 153 -14.14 15.49 -15.88
C PRO A 153 -15.19 14.82 -16.75
N ASP A 154 -15.07 15.00 -18.05
CA ASP A 154 -15.82 14.21 -19.04
C ASP A 154 -14.92 13.09 -19.58
N PRO A 155 -15.02 11.86 -19.04
CA PRO A 155 -14.19 10.76 -19.47
C PRO A 155 -14.39 10.36 -20.93
N THR A 156 -15.53 10.70 -21.54
CA THR A 156 -15.83 10.34 -22.92
C THR A 156 -14.90 11.02 -23.94
N GLN A 157 -14.20 12.08 -23.52
CA GLN A 157 -13.18 12.75 -24.32
C GLN A 157 -11.82 12.00 -24.34
N TRP A 158 -11.67 10.94 -23.56
CA TRP A 158 -10.43 10.17 -23.44
C TRP A 158 -10.48 8.93 -24.36
N ASP A 159 -10.28 9.13 -25.64
CA ASP A 159 -10.45 8.13 -26.71
C ASP A 159 -9.34 7.04 -26.73
N THR A 160 -8.27 7.20 -25.93
CA THR A 160 -7.17 6.25 -25.85
C THR A 160 -6.76 5.97 -24.40
N PRO A 161 -6.22 4.76 -24.10
CA PRO A 161 -5.68 4.45 -22.78
C PRO A 161 -4.62 5.45 -22.29
N ASP A 162 -3.82 5.99 -23.21
CA ASP A 162 -2.80 6.98 -22.87
C ASP A 162 -3.40 8.32 -22.43
N LYS A 163 -4.52 8.78 -23.06
CA LYS A 163 -5.25 9.98 -22.62
C LYS A 163 -5.86 9.78 -21.24
N VAL A 164 -6.42 8.59 -20.97
CA VAL A 164 -6.87 8.22 -19.61
C VAL A 164 -5.71 8.35 -18.63
N GLY A 165 -4.56 7.75 -18.97
CA GLY A 165 -3.36 7.81 -18.15
C GLY A 165 -2.90 9.24 -17.84
N VAL A 166 -2.87 10.11 -18.84
CA VAL A 166 -2.49 11.53 -18.70
C VAL A 166 -3.50 12.28 -17.81
N ALA A 167 -4.81 12.07 -17.99
CA ALA A 167 -5.85 12.73 -17.20
C ALA A 167 -5.70 12.38 -15.72
N LEU A 168 -5.50 11.10 -15.40
CA LEU A 168 -5.32 10.64 -14.01
C LEU A 168 -4.00 11.12 -13.40
N SER A 169 -2.93 11.19 -14.18
CA SER A 169 -1.65 11.77 -13.74
C SER A 169 -1.79 13.25 -13.42
N ARG A 170 -2.55 14.00 -14.24
CA ARG A 170 -2.88 15.41 -13.99
C ARG A 170 -3.79 15.59 -12.78
N ALA A 171 -4.66 14.64 -12.46
CA ALA A 171 -5.46 14.65 -11.24
C ALA A 171 -4.64 14.30 -9.97
N GLY A 172 -3.35 14.02 -10.10
CA GLY A 172 -2.49 13.69 -8.98
C GLY A 172 -2.67 12.26 -8.45
N LEU A 173 -3.26 11.35 -9.24
CA LEU A 173 -3.55 9.98 -8.83
C LEU A 173 -2.30 9.10 -8.89
N GLU A 174 -1.80 8.74 -7.71
CA GLU A 174 -0.75 7.75 -7.48
C GLU A 174 -1.28 6.64 -6.55
N GLY A 175 -0.54 5.55 -6.47
CA GLY A 175 -0.85 4.46 -5.54
C GLY A 175 -0.78 4.93 -4.09
N LEU A 176 -1.91 4.93 -3.37
CA LEU A 176 -2.01 5.38 -1.98
C LEU A 176 -1.70 4.27 -0.95
N GLY A 177 -1.38 3.05 -1.38
CA GLY A 177 -0.92 1.96 -0.51
C GLY A 177 0.56 2.04 -0.11
N GLY A 178 1.23 3.19 -0.26
CA GLY A 178 2.62 3.43 0.15
C GLY A 178 3.65 3.41 -1.00
N ALA A 179 3.40 2.69 -2.09
CA ALA A 179 4.37 2.55 -3.20
C ALA A 179 4.41 3.75 -4.16
N VAL A 180 3.42 4.63 -4.15
CA VAL A 180 3.27 5.85 -5.00
C VAL A 180 3.56 5.62 -6.49
N PHE A 181 3.14 4.47 -7.03
CA PHE A 181 3.24 4.20 -8.45
C PHE A 181 2.16 5.00 -9.22
N PRO A 182 2.49 5.69 -10.34
CA PRO A 182 1.51 6.46 -11.10
C PRO A 182 0.33 5.60 -11.57
N THR A 183 -0.87 5.88 -11.07
CA THR A 183 -2.10 5.12 -11.41
C THR A 183 -2.42 5.21 -12.89
N GLY A 184 -2.26 6.39 -13.48
CA GLY A 184 -2.47 6.60 -14.91
C GLY A 184 -1.62 5.70 -15.79
N LEU A 185 -0.34 5.50 -15.44
CA LEU A 185 0.56 4.59 -16.17
C LEU A 185 0.10 3.13 -16.05
N LYS A 186 -0.32 2.72 -14.87
CA LYS A 186 -0.80 1.35 -14.61
C LYS A 186 -2.08 1.06 -15.42
N LEU A 187 -2.99 2.03 -15.50
CA LEU A 187 -4.22 1.89 -16.27
C LEU A 187 -3.98 1.97 -17.78
N ALA A 188 -3.09 2.83 -18.25
CA ALA A 188 -2.67 2.85 -19.65
C ALA A 188 -2.03 1.51 -20.07
N ALA A 189 -1.24 0.89 -19.21
CA ALA A 189 -0.69 -0.45 -19.44
C ALA A 189 -1.81 -1.51 -19.48
N ALA A 190 -2.75 -1.48 -18.51
CA ALA A 190 -3.89 -2.39 -18.48
C ALA A 190 -4.77 -2.28 -19.74
N GLY A 191 -4.95 -1.06 -20.29
CA GLY A 191 -5.72 -0.83 -21.51
C GLY A 191 -5.12 -1.43 -22.77
N ARG A 192 -3.87 -1.89 -22.74
CA ARG A 192 -3.18 -2.56 -23.86
C ARG A 192 -3.26 -4.08 -23.80
N HIS A 193 -3.77 -4.62 -22.70
CA HIS A 193 -3.90 -6.04 -22.46
C HIS A 193 -5.36 -6.41 -22.21
N ARG A 194 -5.69 -7.67 -22.45
CA ARG A 194 -7.01 -8.19 -22.08
C ARG A 194 -7.03 -8.46 -20.58
N MET A 195 -7.82 -7.67 -19.83
CA MET A 195 -7.95 -7.85 -18.40
C MET A 195 -8.87 -9.03 -18.05
N ARG A 196 -8.45 -9.84 -17.10
CA ARG A 196 -9.17 -11.01 -16.56
C ARG A 196 -9.88 -10.66 -15.25
N LEU A 197 -9.20 -9.86 -14.40
CA LEU A 197 -9.69 -9.50 -13.08
C LEU A 197 -9.12 -8.16 -12.63
N VAL A 198 -9.99 -7.33 -12.05
CA VAL A 198 -9.58 -6.18 -11.23
C VAL A 198 -9.59 -6.59 -9.76
N ILE A 199 -8.49 -6.40 -9.07
CA ILE A 199 -8.34 -6.65 -7.64
C ILE A 199 -8.20 -5.30 -6.93
N VAL A 200 -9.16 -5.00 -6.04
CA VAL A 200 -9.10 -3.86 -5.14
C VAL A 200 -8.56 -4.34 -3.81
N ASN A 201 -7.35 -3.92 -3.50
CA ASN A 201 -6.58 -4.38 -2.36
C ASN A 201 -6.91 -3.56 -1.10
N GLY A 202 -7.73 -4.12 -0.21
CA GLY A 202 -8.05 -3.65 1.12
C GLY A 202 -7.49 -4.56 2.22
N VAL A 203 -6.48 -5.36 1.90
CA VAL A 203 -5.87 -6.33 2.82
C VAL A 203 -5.17 -5.63 3.98
N GLU A 204 -4.30 -4.64 3.69
CA GLU A 204 -3.59 -3.83 4.70
C GLU A 204 -2.93 -4.70 5.78
N CYS A 205 -2.11 -5.69 5.33
CA CYS A 205 -1.51 -6.71 6.19
C CYS A 205 -0.37 -6.21 7.10
N GLU A 206 0.14 -5.01 6.87
CA GLU A 206 1.27 -4.47 7.63
C GLU A 206 0.83 -4.03 9.04
N PRO A 207 1.58 -4.36 10.11
CA PRO A 207 1.28 -3.92 11.47
C PRO A 207 1.18 -2.40 11.59
N TYR A 208 0.39 -1.93 12.54
CA TYR A 208 0.11 -0.53 12.85
C TYR A 208 -0.77 0.21 11.85
N ILE A 209 -0.74 -0.13 10.56
CA ILE A 209 -1.50 0.57 9.51
C ILE A 209 -2.97 0.19 9.60
N SER A 210 -3.86 1.19 9.64
CA SER A 210 -5.32 1.01 9.70
C SER A 210 -6.10 2.05 8.87
N CYS A 211 -5.41 2.81 8.02
CA CYS A 211 -6.02 3.86 7.20
C CYS A 211 -6.98 3.31 6.14
N ASP A 212 -6.67 2.14 5.55
CA ASP A 212 -7.52 1.49 4.55
C ASP A 212 -8.74 0.84 5.20
N ASP A 213 -8.58 0.22 6.38
CA ASP A 213 -9.66 -0.28 7.20
C ASP A 213 -10.66 0.84 7.53
N MET A 214 -10.16 1.98 8.04
CA MET A 214 -11.01 3.13 8.37
C MET A 214 -11.68 3.73 7.14
N LEU A 215 -11.01 3.77 5.99
CA LEU A 215 -11.62 4.19 4.72
C LEU A 215 -12.79 3.28 4.32
N MET A 216 -12.58 1.96 4.37
CA MET A 216 -13.63 1.00 4.01
C MET A 216 -14.83 1.05 4.96
N ARG A 217 -14.61 1.34 6.26
CA ARG A 217 -15.67 1.54 7.25
C ARG A 217 -16.48 2.80 6.99
N THR A 218 -15.81 3.91 6.67
CA THR A 218 -16.42 5.25 6.60
C THR A 218 -16.92 5.65 5.22
N SER A 219 -16.26 5.15 4.16
CA SER A 219 -16.56 5.50 2.77
C SER A 219 -16.65 4.25 1.85
N PRO A 220 -17.42 3.20 2.26
CA PRO A 220 -17.49 1.96 1.48
C PRO A 220 -18.03 2.18 0.07
N ARG A 221 -18.93 3.17 -0.11
CA ARG A 221 -19.45 3.54 -1.43
C ARG A 221 -18.38 4.04 -2.38
N ASP A 222 -17.47 4.90 -1.90
CA ASP A 222 -16.40 5.45 -2.75
C ASP A 222 -15.47 4.33 -3.23
N VAL A 223 -15.17 3.37 -2.35
CA VAL A 223 -14.37 2.18 -2.69
C VAL A 223 -15.08 1.32 -3.73
N LEU A 224 -16.36 0.99 -3.51
CA LEU A 224 -17.11 0.09 -4.39
C LEU A 224 -17.42 0.72 -5.75
N ALA A 225 -17.83 2.00 -5.78
CA ALA A 225 -18.09 2.73 -7.02
C ALA A 225 -16.79 2.91 -7.85
N GLY A 226 -15.68 3.21 -7.18
CA GLY A 226 -14.37 3.28 -7.82
C GLY A 226 -13.90 1.91 -8.34
N ALA A 227 -14.19 0.82 -7.62
CA ALA A 227 -13.91 -0.54 -8.06
C ALA A 227 -14.66 -0.89 -9.34
N LEU A 228 -15.96 -0.57 -9.39
CA LEU A 228 -16.78 -0.76 -10.58
C LEU A 228 -16.30 0.11 -11.75
N ALA A 229 -15.96 1.38 -11.49
CA ALA A 229 -15.39 2.25 -12.49
C ALA A 229 -14.08 1.68 -13.07
N LEU A 230 -13.23 1.06 -12.26
CA LEU A 230 -12.03 0.36 -12.72
C LEU A 230 -12.35 -0.88 -13.57
N VAL A 231 -13.35 -1.67 -13.19
CA VAL A 231 -13.80 -2.84 -13.95
C VAL A 231 -14.26 -2.40 -15.34
N GLU A 232 -15.09 -1.33 -15.43
CA GLU A 232 -15.50 -0.77 -16.71
C GLU A 232 -14.33 -0.20 -17.50
N LEU A 233 -13.53 0.66 -16.88
CA LEU A 233 -12.42 1.35 -17.52
C LEU A 233 -11.40 0.39 -18.13
N THR A 234 -11.16 -0.75 -17.49
CA THR A 234 -10.24 -1.78 -17.97
C THR A 234 -10.90 -2.82 -18.88
N GLY A 235 -12.23 -2.89 -18.91
CA GLY A 235 -12.99 -3.92 -19.62
C GLY A 235 -12.82 -5.32 -19.04
N ALA A 236 -12.44 -5.42 -17.78
CA ALA A 236 -12.38 -6.68 -17.09
C ALA A 236 -13.80 -7.27 -16.92
N PRO A 237 -13.98 -8.60 -17.01
CA PRO A 237 -15.28 -9.23 -16.82
C PRO A 237 -15.81 -9.09 -15.39
N ARG A 238 -14.92 -8.96 -14.40
CA ARG A 238 -15.25 -8.86 -12.98
C ARG A 238 -14.17 -8.17 -12.16
N GLY A 239 -14.56 -7.73 -10.96
CA GLY A 239 -13.67 -7.22 -9.92
C GLY A 239 -13.87 -7.93 -8.59
N VAL A 240 -12.84 -7.88 -7.75
CA VAL A 240 -12.85 -8.39 -6.37
C VAL A 240 -12.32 -7.30 -5.45
N VAL A 241 -13.03 -7.01 -4.37
CA VAL A 241 -12.51 -6.24 -3.23
C VAL A 241 -12.00 -7.25 -2.21
N ALA A 242 -10.69 -7.33 -2.02
CA ALA A 242 -10.06 -8.23 -1.07
C ALA A 242 -9.88 -7.54 0.28
N VAL A 243 -10.37 -8.18 1.34
CA VAL A 243 -10.32 -7.66 2.72
C VAL A 243 -9.76 -8.75 3.63
N GLU A 244 -8.90 -8.41 4.56
CA GLU A 244 -8.35 -9.35 5.52
C GLU A 244 -9.37 -9.74 6.60
N GLU A 245 -9.32 -10.97 7.10
CA GLU A 245 -10.29 -11.51 8.07
C GLU A 245 -10.35 -10.72 9.39
N ASP A 246 -9.28 -10.01 9.74
CA ASP A 246 -9.18 -9.16 10.95
C ASP A 246 -9.97 -7.84 10.87
N LYS A 247 -10.66 -7.57 9.73
CA LYS A 247 -11.40 -6.31 9.48
C LYS A 247 -12.92 -6.50 9.35
N PRO A 248 -13.59 -7.06 10.38
CA PRO A 248 -15.01 -7.41 10.29
C PRO A 248 -15.94 -6.19 10.08
N GLU A 249 -15.59 -5.00 10.63
CA GLU A 249 -16.39 -3.79 10.45
C GLU A 249 -16.30 -3.26 9.00
N ALA A 250 -15.12 -3.26 8.40
CA ALA A 250 -14.94 -2.91 6.99
C ALA A 250 -15.70 -3.86 6.07
N LEU A 251 -15.61 -5.17 6.34
CA LEU A 251 -16.33 -6.18 5.59
C LEU A 251 -17.85 -5.95 5.66
N LYS A 252 -18.40 -5.73 6.86
CA LYS A 252 -19.83 -5.42 7.06
C LYS A 252 -20.26 -4.13 6.33
N ALA A 253 -19.42 -3.08 6.38
CA ALA A 253 -19.72 -1.81 5.72
C ALA A 253 -19.77 -1.97 4.20
N LEU A 254 -18.80 -2.64 3.62
CA LEU A 254 -18.76 -2.94 2.17
C LEU A 254 -19.95 -3.82 1.75
N GLN A 255 -20.25 -4.91 2.48
CA GLN A 255 -21.38 -5.80 2.20
C GLN A 255 -22.72 -5.08 2.24
N ARG A 256 -22.92 -4.14 3.18
CA ARG A 256 -24.15 -3.33 3.26
C ARG A 256 -24.27 -2.31 2.12
N ALA A 257 -23.15 -1.75 1.67
CA ALA A 257 -23.15 -0.74 0.63
C ALA A 257 -23.29 -1.32 -0.78
N LEU A 258 -22.78 -2.52 -1.04
CA LEU A 258 -22.73 -3.13 -2.36
C LEU A 258 -24.11 -3.23 -3.06
N PRO A 259 -25.20 -3.67 -2.40
CA PRO A 259 -26.52 -3.77 -3.06
C PRO A 259 -27.04 -2.43 -3.57
N SER A 260 -26.69 -1.31 -2.91
CA SER A 260 -27.18 0.02 -3.30
C SER A 260 -26.65 0.50 -4.66
N LEU A 261 -25.61 -0.15 -5.19
CA LEU A 261 -25.02 0.18 -6.48
C LEU A 261 -25.71 -0.51 -7.68
N GLY A 262 -26.79 -1.26 -7.43
CA GLY A 262 -27.65 -1.87 -8.48
C GLY A 262 -27.11 -3.22 -8.96
N ASP A 263 -27.42 -3.61 -10.24
CA ASP A 263 -27.12 -4.93 -10.83
C ASP A 263 -25.63 -5.30 -10.90
N THR A 264 -24.79 -4.46 -10.34
CA THR A 264 -23.34 -4.63 -10.30
C THR A 264 -22.88 -5.78 -9.40
N GLN A 265 -23.75 -6.38 -8.59
CA GLN A 265 -23.44 -7.54 -7.75
C GLN A 265 -22.83 -8.72 -8.50
N GLN A 266 -23.14 -8.89 -9.77
CA GLN A 266 -22.57 -9.95 -10.61
C GLN A 266 -21.15 -9.62 -11.08
N ARG A 267 -20.75 -8.34 -11.10
CA ARG A 267 -19.45 -7.89 -11.60
C ARG A 267 -18.45 -7.57 -10.51
N LEU A 268 -18.90 -7.31 -9.30
CA LEU A 268 -18.02 -7.02 -8.16
C LEU A 268 -18.35 -7.94 -6.98
N THR A 269 -17.34 -8.63 -6.47
CA THR A 269 -17.44 -9.46 -5.28
C THR A 269 -16.56 -8.92 -4.17
N ILE A 270 -16.88 -9.27 -2.92
CA ILE A 270 -16.04 -8.99 -1.76
C ILE A 270 -15.54 -10.34 -1.27
N GLU A 271 -14.23 -10.51 -1.21
CA GLU A 271 -13.60 -11.75 -0.76
C GLU A 271 -12.71 -11.49 0.46
N THR A 272 -12.77 -12.40 1.43
CA THR A 272 -11.87 -12.38 2.59
C THR A 272 -10.62 -13.18 2.30
N VAL A 273 -9.48 -12.68 2.80
CA VAL A 273 -8.20 -13.38 2.79
C VAL A 273 -7.70 -13.57 4.21
N PRO A 274 -6.96 -14.65 4.50
CA PRO A 274 -6.40 -14.89 5.83
C PRO A 274 -5.49 -13.74 6.28
N THR A 275 -5.52 -13.45 7.58
CA THR A 275 -4.61 -12.48 8.19
C THR A 275 -3.20 -13.04 8.20
N MET A 276 -2.37 -12.54 7.31
CA MET A 276 -0.99 -12.98 7.13
C MET A 276 -0.14 -11.90 6.46
N TYR A 277 1.02 -11.63 6.99
CA TYR A 277 1.99 -10.74 6.35
C TYR A 277 2.95 -11.57 5.45
N PRO A 278 3.18 -11.21 4.16
CA PRO A 278 2.74 -10.02 3.43
C PRO A 278 1.62 -10.32 2.39
N ALA A 279 0.48 -10.89 2.80
CA ALA A 279 -0.62 -11.24 1.90
C ALA A 279 -1.15 -10.05 1.06
N GLY A 280 -0.99 -8.80 1.56
CA GLY A 280 -1.31 -7.57 0.82
C GLY A 280 -0.33 -7.22 -0.30
N GLY A 281 0.76 -7.96 -0.48
CA GLY A 281 1.64 -7.79 -1.64
C GLY A 281 0.90 -8.12 -2.95
N GLU A 282 1.07 -7.30 -3.99
CA GLU A 282 0.30 -7.43 -5.24
C GLU A 282 0.38 -8.84 -5.85
N ARG A 283 1.58 -9.43 -5.93
CA ARG A 283 1.80 -10.77 -6.49
C ARG A 283 1.21 -11.86 -5.59
N GLN A 284 1.40 -11.72 -4.28
CA GLN A 284 0.89 -12.63 -3.26
C GLN A 284 -0.64 -12.65 -3.25
N LEU A 285 -1.25 -11.47 -3.35
CA LEU A 285 -2.70 -11.33 -3.37
C LEU A 285 -3.32 -11.92 -4.65
N ILE A 286 -2.69 -11.72 -5.82
CA ILE A 286 -3.11 -12.37 -7.06
C ILE A 286 -3.09 -13.89 -6.89
N GLN A 287 -1.99 -14.45 -6.42
CA GLN A 287 -1.85 -15.88 -6.18
C GLN A 287 -2.88 -16.40 -5.17
N ALA A 288 -3.11 -15.68 -4.07
CA ALA A 288 -4.09 -16.07 -3.06
C ALA A 288 -5.53 -16.11 -3.58
N LEU A 289 -5.92 -15.17 -4.45
CA LEU A 289 -7.27 -15.06 -4.97
C LEU A 289 -7.52 -15.97 -6.19
N THR A 290 -6.52 -16.21 -7.01
CA THR A 290 -6.69 -16.84 -8.32
C THR A 290 -5.96 -18.18 -8.46
N GLY A 291 -4.91 -18.41 -7.66
CA GLY A 291 -3.97 -19.52 -7.84
C GLY A 291 -2.89 -19.23 -8.87
N ASP A 292 -3.03 -18.17 -9.68
CA ASP A 292 -2.06 -17.83 -10.73
C ASP A 292 -0.85 -17.14 -10.13
N GLU A 293 0.32 -17.56 -10.54
CA GLU A 293 1.59 -16.91 -10.18
C GLU A 293 2.02 -15.92 -11.27
N VAL A 294 2.31 -14.67 -10.88
CA VAL A 294 2.84 -13.67 -11.81
C VAL A 294 4.28 -14.07 -12.17
N PRO A 295 4.60 -14.36 -13.45
CA PRO A 295 5.93 -14.81 -13.83
C PRO A 295 7.02 -13.80 -13.42
N SER A 296 8.21 -14.31 -13.10
CA SER A 296 9.36 -13.45 -12.80
C SER A 296 9.59 -12.45 -13.94
N LEU A 297 9.90 -11.20 -13.60
CA LEU A 297 10.02 -10.04 -14.48
C LEU A 297 8.71 -9.53 -15.09
N ALA A 298 7.64 -10.32 -15.16
CA ALA A 298 6.35 -9.88 -15.68
C ALA A 298 5.64 -8.92 -14.72
N LYS A 299 4.77 -8.09 -15.25
CA LYS A 299 3.85 -7.25 -14.48
C LYS A 299 2.50 -7.96 -14.39
N PRO A 300 1.73 -7.78 -13.33
CA PRO A 300 0.37 -8.33 -13.25
C PRO A 300 -0.50 -8.02 -14.47
N THR A 301 -0.38 -6.81 -15.02
CA THR A 301 -1.11 -6.39 -16.23
C THR A 301 -0.74 -7.19 -17.48
N ASP A 302 0.46 -7.73 -17.56
CA ASP A 302 0.90 -8.54 -18.71
C ASP A 302 0.12 -9.86 -18.80
N ILE A 303 -0.37 -10.35 -17.66
CA ILE A 303 -1.17 -11.59 -17.56
C ILE A 303 -2.64 -11.33 -17.21
N GLY A 304 -3.11 -10.09 -17.41
CA GLY A 304 -4.51 -9.72 -17.30
C GLY A 304 -5.01 -9.39 -15.89
N TYR A 305 -4.14 -9.11 -14.93
CA TYR A 305 -4.52 -8.70 -13.57
C TYR A 305 -4.20 -7.24 -13.31
N LEU A 306 -5.19 -6.48 -12.83
CA LEU A 306 -4.97 -5.14 -12.31
C LEU A 306 -5.23 -5.14 -10.80
N CYS A 307 -4.23 -4.85 -10.00
CA CYS A 307 -4.37 -4.69 -8.56
C CYS A 307 -4.20 -3.22 -8.19
N GLN A 308 -5.15 -2.66 -7.41
CA GLN A 308 -5.13 -1.26 -6.92
C GLN A 308 -5.54 -1.20 -5.46
N ASN A 309 -4.87 -0.35 -4.67
CA ASN A 309 -5.23 -0.13 -3.27
C ASN A 309 -6.59 0.57 -3.12
N VAL A 310 -7.35 0.27 -2.06
CA VAL A 310 -8.68 0.85 -1.78
C VAL A 310 -8.68 2.37 -1.73
N GLY A 311 -7.64 3.00 -1.15
CA GLY A 311 -7.49 4.46 -1.11
C GLY A 311 -7.34 5.08 -2.49
N THR A 312 -6.57 4.43 -3.37
CA THR A 312 -6.41 4.84 -4.76
C THR A 312 -7.74 4.76 -5.52
N VAL A 313 -8.48 3.69 -5.28
CA VAL A 313 -9.78 3.44 -5.95
C VAL A 313 -10.84 4.44 -5.48
N ALA A 314 -10.89 4.74 -4.19
CA ALA A 314 -11.77 5.78 -3.66
C ALA A 314 -11.41 7.18 -4.19
N ALA A 315 -10.11 7.51 -4.30
CA ALA A 315 -9.67 8.78 -4.87
C ALA A 315 -10.02 8.88 -6.38
N LEU A 316 -9.94 7.77 -7.12
CA LEU A 316 -10.38 7.70 -8.52
C LEU A 316 -11.88 8.02 -8.65
N TYR A 317 -12.71 7.41 -7.80
CA TYR A 317 -14.14 7.70 -7.77
C TYR A 317 -14.41 9.19 -7.48
N ARG A 318 -13.78 9.75 -6.45
CA ARG A 318 -13.94 11.18 -6.09
C ARG A 318 -13.57 12.10 -7.24
N TYR A 319 -12.47 11.80 -7.93
CA TYR A 319 -12.09 12.56 -9.12
C TYR A 319 -13.17 12.50 -10.23
N PHE A 320 -13.70 11.33 -10.54
CA PHE A 320 -14.79 11.21 -11.52
C PHE A 320 -16.10 11.87 -11.07
N ALA A 321 -16.38 11.85 -9.77
CA ALA A 321 -17.64 12.37 -9.22
C ALA A 321 -17.65 13.89 -9.10
N SER A 322 -16.52 14.52 -8.78
CA SER A 322 -16.44 15.95 -8.46
C SER A 322 -15.33 16.72 -9.19
N GLY A 323 -14.41 16.03 -9.87
CA GLY A 323 -13.21 16.67 -10.43
C GLY A 323 -12.09 16.91 -9.40
N GLU A 324 -12.32 16.60 -8.14
CA GLU A 324 -11.37 16.88 -7.06
C GLU A 324 -10.07 16.08 -7.24
N PRO A 325 -8.91 16.76 -7.38
CA PRO A 325 -7.62 16.06 -7.43
C PRO A 325 -7.23 15.56 -6.04
N VAL A 326 -6.19 14.73 -5.96
CA VAL A 326 -5.71 14.19 -4.68
C VAL A 326 -5.06 15.31 -3.85
N THR A 327 -5.80 15.86 -2.90
CA THR A 327 -5.39 16.93 -1.99
C THR A 327 -5.29 16.46 -0.54
N SER A 328 -5.89 15.32 -0.20
CA SER A 328 -5.79 14.72 1.13
C SER A 328 -5.66 13.21 1.06
N ARG A 329 -5.35 12.61 2.21
CA ARG A 329 -5.38 11.16 2.38
C ARG A 329 -5.65 10.80 3.84
N ILE A 330 -6.21 9.62 4.08
CA ILE A 330 -6.25 9.06 5.43
C ILE A 330 -4.85 8.57 5.80
N THR A 331 -4.40 8.98 6.99
CA THR A 331 -3.11 8.58 7.57
C THR A 331 -3.32 8.10 8.99
N THR A 332 -2.79 6.92 9.31
CA THR A 332 -2.73 6.41 10.68
C THR A 332 -1.60 7.11 11.43
N VAL A 333 -1.86 7.61 12.63
CA VAL A 333 -0.83 8.12 13.56
C VAL A 333 -0.86 7.25 14.80
N THR A 334 0.23 6.55 15.12
CA THR A 334 0.24 5.49 16.13
C THR A 334 1.66 5.21 16.66
N GLY A 335 1.76 4.21 17.52
CA GLY A 335 2.99 3.79 18.20
C GLY A 335 2.95 4.10 19.68
N SER A 336 3.83 3.49 20.46
CA SER A 336 3.88 3.61 21.93
C SER A 336 4.16 5.03 22.43
N ALA A 337 4.79 5.84 21.60
CA ALA A 337 5.10 7.23 21.94
C ALA A 337 4.03 8.24 21.50
N ILE A 338 2.84 7.80 21.03
CA ILE A 338 1.72 8.69 20.67
C ILE A 338 0.66 8.66 21.77
N ALA A 339 0.25 9.85 22.23
CA ALA A 339 -0.71 9.97 23.33
C ALA A 339 -2.10 9.42 22.98
N THR A 340 -2.61 9.70 21.79
CA THR A 340 -3.92 9.27 21.32
C THR A 340 -3.84 8.76 19.88
N PRO A 341 -3.46 7.48 19.68
CA PRO A 341 -3.40 6.90 18.34
C PRO A 341 -4.75 6.98 17.62
N ARG A 342 -4.74 7.41 16.34
CA ARG A 342 -5.96 7.51 15.52
C ARG A 342 -5.67 7.61 14.03
N ASN A 343 -6.73 7.56 13.24
CA ASN A 343 -6.70 7.84 11.81
C ASN A 343 -7.22 9.26 11.56
N LEU A 344 -6.52 10.00 10.72
CA LEU A 344 -6.90 11.37 10.34
C LEU A 344 -7.00 11.49 8.82
N ASP A 345 -7.97 12.27 8.31
CA ASP A 345 -7.95 12.77 6.93
C ASP A 345 -7.07 14.00 6.86
N VAL A 346 -5.90 13.85 6.25
CA VAL A 346 -4.79 14.79 6.31
C VAL A 346 -4.62 15.52 4.99
N ARG A 347 -4.57 16.85 5.00
CA ARG A 347 -4.13 17.62 3.83
C ARG A 347 -2.68 17.26 3.49
N LEU A 348 -2.41 16.92 2.22
CA LEU A 348 -1.04 16.66 1.77
C LEU A 348 -0.16 17.87 2.07
N GLY A 349 1.06 17.62 2.50
CA GLY A 349 2.00 18.67 2.87
C GLY A 349 1.93 19.12 4.33
N THR A 350 0.97 18.63 5.14
CA THR A 350 0.97 18.80 6.60
C THR A 350 2.21 18.16 7.20
N ARG A 351 2.91 18.85 8.11
CA ARG A 351 4.08 18.27 8.78
C ARG A 351 3.66 17.16 9.74
N ILE A 352 4.51 16.17 9.90
CA ILE A 352 4.28 15.09 10.85
C ILE A 352 4.13 15.63 12.28
N ALA A 353 4.91 16.63 12.67
CA ALA A 353 4.78 17.31 13.96
C ALA A 353 3.36 17.82 14.22
N ASP A 354 2.71 18.42 13.22
CA ASP A 354 1.34 18.95 13.34
C ASP A 354 0.32 17.80 13.52
N LEU A 355 0.54 16.64 12.88
CA LEU A 355 -0.30 15.46 13.07
C LEU A 355 -0.13 14.83 14.45
N VAL A 356 1.11 14.74 14.92
CA VAL A 356 1.40 14.24 16.28
C VAL A 356 0.75 15.15 17.31
N ALA A 357 0.83 16.47 17.14
CA ALA A 357 0.13 17.43 18.01
C ALA A 357 -1.39 17.21 18.01
N ALA A 358 -2.01 16.95 16.83
CA ALA A 358 -3.43 16.62 16.72
C ALA A 358 -3.82 15.30 17.40
N CYS A 359 -2.84 14.42 17.65
CA CYS A 359 -2.97 13.17 18.39
C CYS A 359 -2.58 13.28 19.87
N GLY A 360 -2.55 14.49 20.45
CA GLY A 360 -2.20 14.74 21.85
C GLY A 360 -0.71 14.86 22.15
N GLY A 361 0.14 14.82 21.13
CA GLY A 361 1.58 14.92 21.26
C GLY A 361 2.29 13.58 21.54
N TYR A 362 3.59 13.67 21.79
CA TYR A 362 4.38 12.53 22.22
C TYR A 362 4.23 12.30 23.72
N THR A 363 4.15 11.03 24.15
CA THR A 363 4.07 10.61 25.57
C THR A 363 5.43 10.56 26.25
N GLY A 364 6.52 10.62 25.49
CA GLY A 364 7.88 10.51 25.99
C GLY A 364 8.92 10.69 24.90
N LYS A 365 10.12 10.19 25.12
CA LYS A 365 11.19 10.23 24.12
C LYS A 365 10.90 9.26 22.98
N VAL A 366 10.82 9.77 21.77
CA VAL A 366 10.73 8.96 20.54
C VAL A 366 12.12 8.40 20.24
N ALA A 367 12.21 7.08 20.19
CA ALA A 367 13.44 6.40 19.82
C ALA A 367 13.53 6.18 18.31
N ARG A 368 12.37 5.97 17.65
CA ARG A 368 12.29 5.84 16.19
C ARG A 368 10.97 6.40 15.65
N LEU A 369 11.08 7.24 14.64
CA LEU A 369 9.93 7.72 13.87
C LEU A 369 9.94 7.05 12.49
N VAL A 370 8.82 6.46 12.09
CA VAL A 370 8.71 5.67 10.85
C VAL A 370 7.51 6.17 10.04
N MET A 371 7.70 6.40 8.75
CA MET A 371 6.61 6.56 7.78
C MET A 371 6.33 5.21 7.12
N GLY A 372 5.07 4.78 7.15
CA GLY A 372 4.64 3.43 6.79
C GLY A 372 4.54 2.54 8.01
N GLY A 373 4.47 1.22 7.83
CA GLY A 373 4.43 0.26 8.93
C GLY A 373 5.80 -0.17 9.42
N SER A 374 5.82 -1.07 10.39
CA SER A 374 7.04 -1.53 11.04
C SER A 374 7.94 -2.40 10.15
N MET A 375 7.38 -2.99 9.08
CA MET A 375 8.07 -3.96 8.23
C MET A 375 8.72 -3.31 7.00
N MET A 376 7.94 -2.51 6.24
CA MET A 376 8.40 -1.88 5.00
C MET A 376 8.53 -0.36 5.09
N GLY A 377 8.25 0.21 6.25
CA GLY A 377 8.32 1.66 6.48
C GLY A 377 9.73 2.22 6.37
N VAL A 378 9.81 3.54 6.30
CA VAL A 378 11.06 4.31 6.20
C VAL A 378 11.26 5.09 7.47
N ALA A 379 12.38 4.87 8.15
CA ALA A 379 12.76 5.67 9.31
C ALA A 379 13.01 7.12 8.90
N LEU A 380 12.46 8.05 9.67
CA LEU A 380 12.59 9.49 9.49
C LEU A 380 13.58 10.07 10.51
N GLU A 381 14.28 11.12 10.11
CA GLU A 381 15.26 11.78 10.96
C GLU A 381 14.60 12.79 11.92
N ASP A 382 13.50 13.41 11.47
CA ASP A 382 12.73 14.39 12.22
C ASP A 382 11.25 14.40 11.80
N ASP A 383 10.42 15.16 12.47
CA ASP A 383 8.99 15.32 12.23
C ASP A 383 8.59 16.63 11.50
N ASP A 384 9.57 17.43 11.05
CA ASP A 384 9.32 18.58 10.14
C ASP A 384 9.06 18.14 8.69
N ILE A 385 9.17 16.84 8.43
CA ILE A 385 8.91 16.23 7.13
C ILE A 385 7.40 16.28 6.81
N PRO A 386 7.02 16.71 5.58
CA PRO A 386 5.61 16.77 5.19
C PRO A 386 5.03 15.40 4.83
N VAL A 387 3.75 15.22 5.14
CA VAL A 387 2.95 14.07 4.69
C VAL A 387 2.77 14.13 3.18
N GLY A 388 3.31 13.14 2.50
CA GLY A 388 3.10 12.91 1.06
C GLY A 388 2.08 11.81 0.79
N ARG A 389 1.87 11.48 -0.50
CA ARG A 389 0.97 10.40 -0.92
C ARG A 389 1.39 9.01 -0.42
N ALA A 390 2.67 8.81 -0.08
CA ALA A 390 3.19 7.57 0.48
C ALA A 390 2.84 7.35 1.96
N ALA A 391 2.51 8.43 2.69
CA ALA A 391 2.41 8.42 4.15
C ALA A 391 1.08 7.83 4.65
N ASN A 392 0.87 6.54 4.46
CA ASN A 392 -0.32 5.82 4.95
C ASN A 392 -0.33 5.66 6.48
N CYS A 393 0.85 5.67 7.11
CA CYS A 393 1.00 5.58 8.55
C CYS A 393 2.22 6.36 9.03
N ILE A 394 2.15 6.88 10.25
CA ILE A 394 3.25 7.42 11.03
C ILE A 394 3.30 6.65 12.34
N VAL A 395 4.39 5.94 12.57
CA VAL A 395 4.65 5.20 13.80
C VAL A 395 5.74 5.90 14.60
N ALA A 396 5.42 6.31 15.83
CA ALA A 396 6.41 6.82 16.78
C ALA A 396 6.64 5.76 17.87
N ALA A 397 7.78 5.09 17.81
CA ALA A 397 8.14 4.02 18.73
C ALA A 397 9.00 4.54 19.88
N SER A 398 8.72 4.06 21.09
CA SER A 398 9.58 4.25 22.26
C SER A 398 10.77 3.28 22.25
N ALA A 399 11.74 3.46 23.15
CA ALA A 399 12.90 2.59 23.23
C ALA A 399 12.55 1.13 23.60
N GLU A 400 11.45 0.93 24.34
CA GLU A 400 11.00 -0.39 24.77
C GLU A 400 10.46 -1.25 23.61
N GLU A 401 10.00 -0.61 22.52
CA GLU A 401 9.54 -1.32 21.31
C GLU A 401 10.68 -1.73 20.38
N LEU A 402 11.87 -1.16 20.57
CA LEU A 402 13.01 -1.43 19.70
C LEU A 402 13.85 -2.58 20.25
N ARG A 403 14.13 -3.55 19.40
CA ARG A 403 15.19 -4.53 19.64
C ARG A 403 16.45 -4.07 18.93
N GLU A 404 17.52 -3.94 19.70
CA GLU A 404 18.86 -3.59 19.20
C GLU A 404 19.79 -4.80 19.39
N ASP A 405 19.42 -5.93 18.79
CA ASP A 405 20.25 -7.11 18.80
C ASP A 405 21.39 -6.97 17.77
N ALA A 406 22.61 -7.29 18.17
CA ALA A 406 23.77 -7.20 17.28
C ALA A 406 23.72 -8.27 16.19
N GLU A 407 24.07 -7.88 14.95
CA GLU A 407 24.26 -8.84 13.85
C GLU A 407 25.40 -9.81 14.18
N VAL A 408 25.13 -11.11 14.01
CA VAL A 408 26.15 -12.16 14.12
C VAL A 408 26.21 -13.00 12.83
N ALA A 409 27.19 -13.86 12.71
CA ALA A 409 27.39 -14.69 11.52
C ALA A 409 26.18 -15.60 11.24
N CYS A 410 25.85 -15.79 9.95
CA CYS A 410 24.78 -16.69 9.52
C CYS A 410 25.06 -18.13 9.93
N ILE A 411 24.14 -18.75 10.67
CA ILE A 411 24.22 -20.16 11.11
C ILE A 411 23.57 -21.13 10.11
N ARG A 412 23.11 -20.67 8.95
CA ARG A 412 22.45 -21.46 7.87
C ARG A 412 21.23 -22.25 8.34
N CYS A 413 20.43 -21.74 9.27
CA CYS A 413 19.26 -22.44 9.82
C CYS A 413 18.10 -22.60 8.82
N GLY A 414 18.06 -21.83 7.70
CA GLY A 414 17.03 -21.92 6.66
C GLY A 414 15.70 -21.20 6.98
N ASN A 415 15.52 -20.62 8.18
CA ASN A 415 14.26 -19.98 8.56
C ASN A 415 13.82 -18.90 7.57
N CYS A 416 14.76 -18.10 7.05
CA CYS A 416 14.50 -17.04 6.08
C CYS A 416 13.92 -17.56 4.75
N SER A 417 14.33 -18.76 4.28
CA SER A 417 13.77 -19.39 3.08
C SER A 417 12.33 -19.87 3.32
N ASN A 418 12.04 -20.36 4.52
CA ASN A 418 10.73 -20.94 4.85
C ASN A 418 9.62 -19.89 4.82
N VAL A 419 9.94 -18.63 5.18
CA VAL A 419 8.96 -17.52 5.23
C VAL A 419 8.97 -16.64 3.99
N CYS A 420 9.91 -16.85 3.06
CA CYS A 420 10.03 -15.99 1.88
C CYS A 420 8.79 -16.10 0.97
N PRO A 421 7.99 -15.02 0.77
CA PRO A 421 6.78 -15.06 -0.05
C PRO A 421 7.08 -15.14 -1.55
N ALA A 422 8.34 -14.89 -1.95
CA ALA A 422 8.82 -15.02 -3.33
C ALA A 422 9.63 -16.31 -3.55
N TYR A 423 9.63 -17.24 -2.58
CA TYR A 423 10.30 -18.54 -2.65
C TYR A 423 11.82 -18.46 -2.94
N LEU A 424 12.45 -17.38 -2.54
CA LEU A 424 13.89 -17.15 -2.69
C LEU A 424 14.69 -17.89 -1.61
N LEU A 425 16.02 -17.86 -1.78
CA LEU A 425 17.00 -18.35 -0.83
C LEU A 425 17.76 -17.16 -0.20
N PRO A 426 17.18 -16.45 0.82
CA PRO A 426 17.78 -15.22 1.34
C PRO A 426 19.20 -15.41 1.89
N GLN A 427 19.54 -16.57 2.44
CA GLN A 427 20.88 -16.87 2.94
C GLN A 427 21.92 -16.91 1.81
N GLU A 428 21.55 -17.44 0.61
CA GLU A 428 22.43 -17.47 -0.55
C GLU A 428 22.55 -16.09 -1.20
N LEU A 429 21.41 -15.37 -1.32
CA LEU A 429 21.41 -13.98 -1.76
C LEU A 429 22.29 -13.09 -0.88
N ASN A 430 22.27 -13.30 0.45
CA ASN A 430 23.11 -12.54 1.39
C ASN A 430 24.60 -12.85 1.19
N ALA A 431 24.94 -14.12 0.98
CA ALA A 431 26.34 -14.51 0.71
C ALA A 431 26.83 -13.85 -0.58
N ALA A 432 26.07 -13.98 -1.68
CA ALA A 432 26.42 -13.37 -2.97
C ALA A 432 26.49 -11.83 -2.90
N ALA A 433 25.57 -11.19 -2.13
CA ALA A 433 25.54 -9.72 -1.97
C ALA A 433 26.75 -9.18 -1.18
N LYS A 434 27.24 -9.93 -0.20
CA LYS A 434 28.45 -9.55 0.59
C LYS A 434 29.73 -9.57 -0.26
N HIS A 435 29.74 -10.33 -1.37
CA HIS A 435 30.88 -10.46 -2.27
C HIS A 435 30.67 -9.79 -3.63
N ASP A 436 29.58 -9.03 -3.81
CA ASP A 436 29.20 -8.37 -5.08
C ASP A 436 29.18 -9.34 -6.30
N GLU A 437 28.76 -10.61 -6.06
CA GLU A 437 28.63 -11.65 -7.10
C GLU A 437 27.36 -11.41 -7.93
N PHE A 438 27.37 -10.38 -8.79
CA PHE A 438 26.19 -9.86 -9.47
C PHE A 438 25.49 -10.88 -10.37
N ASP A 439 26.22 -11.72 -11.09
CA ASP A 439 25.64 -12.76 -11.95
C ASP A 439 24.91 -13.83 -11.13
N LEU A 440 25.47 -14.20 -9.98
CA LEU A 440 24.83 -15.12 -9.04
C LEU A 440 23.58 -14.50 -8.40
N LEU A 441 23.61 -13.22 -8.03
CA LEU A 441 22.44 -12.50 -7.51
C LEU A 441 21.28 -12.49 -8.52
N GLU A 442 21.55 -12.31 -9.82
CA GLU A 442 20.52 -12.40 -10.85
C GLU A 442 19.98 -13.82 -11.00
N THR A 443 20.84 -14.81 -11.01
CA THR A 443 20.48 -16.24 -11.10
C THR A 443 19.61 -16.68 -9.91
N LEU A 444 19.92 -16.19 -8.72
CA LEU A 444 19.15 -16.44 -7.49
C LEU A 444 17.84 -15.63 -7.41
N GLY A 445 17.51 -14.79 -8.41
CA GLY A 445 16.26 -14.06 -8.47
C GLY A 445 16.19 -12.83 -7.56
N LEU A 446 17.31 -12.12 -7.32
CA LEU A 446 17.34 -10.93 -6.46
C LEU A 446 16.22 -9.92 -6.78
N PHE A 447 15.86 -9.76 -8.06
CA PHE A 447 14.82 -8.80 -8.47
C PHE A 447 13.38 -9.27 -8.21
N ASP A 448 13.15 -10.53 -7.87
CA ASP A 448 11.85 -11.03 -7.42
C ASP A 448 11.63 -10.81 -5.91
N CYS A 449 12.68 -10.43 -5.16
CA CYS A 449 12.56 -10.01 -3.77
C CYS A 449 11.69 -8.75 -3.66
N ILE A 450 10.62 -8.82 -2.86
CA ILE A 450 9.69 -7.70 -2.61
C ILE A 450 10.11 -6.82 -1.41
N GLU A 451 11.26 -7.10 -0.80
CA GLU A 451 11.84 -6.33 0.33
C GLU A 451 10.90 -6.26 1.56
N CYS A 452 10.10 -7.31 1.78
CA CYS A 452 9.10 -7.36 2.83
C CYS A 452 9.64 -7.49 4.27
N GLY A 453 10.92 -7.83 4.46
CA GLY A 453 11.52 -8.00 5.78
C GLY A 453 11.15 -9.29 6.53
N CYS A 454 10.33 -10.19 5.96
CA CYS A 454 10.01 -11.47 6.63
C CYS A 454 11.26 -12.25 7.05
N CYS A 455 12.28 -12.26 6.20
CA CYS A 455 13.54 -12.94 6.45
C CYS A 455 14.34 -12.32 7.61
N ASP A 456 14.23 -11.00 7.83
CA ASP A 456 14.90 -10.27 8.92
C ASP A 456 14.33 -10.68 10.28
N VAL A 457 12.99 -10.73 10.37
CA VAL A 457 12.27 -11.04 11.63
C VAL A 457 12.57 -12.44 12.14
N VAL A 458 12.68 -13.42 11.25
CA VAL A 458 12.94 -14.81 11.63
C VAL A 458 14.43 -15.17 11.73
N CYS A 459 15.31 -14.21 11.46
CA CYS A 459 16.76 -14.44 11.49
C CYS A 459 17.30 -14.48 12.93
N PRO A 460 17.75 -15.63 13.46
CA PRO A 460 18.32 -15.68 14.80
C PRO A 460 19.71 -15.02 14.90
N SER A 461 20.28 -14.67 13.75
CA SER A 461 21.56 -13.93 13.64
C SER A 461 21.36 -12.43 13.43
N HIS A 462 20.12 -11.93 13.47
CA HIS A 462 19.74 -10.52 13.33
C HIS A 462 20.32 -9.82 12.09
N ILE A 463 20.50 -10.56 10.98
CA ILE A 463 21.06 -10.04 9.74
C ILE A 463 19.98 -9.20 9.03
N PRO A 464 20.26 -7.92 8.65
CA PRO A 464 19.30 -7.06 7.95
C PRO A 464 19.24 -7.42 6.45
N LEU A 465 18.67 -8.60 6.14
CA LEU A 465 18.65 -9.20 4.80
C LEU A 465 17.93 -8.32 3.78
N ALA A 466 16.76 -7.76 4.14
CA ALA A 466 15.99 -6.89 3.24
C ALA A 466 16.77 -5.63 2.84
N GLU A 467 17.46 -4.98 3.79
CA GLU A 467 18.30 -3.81 3.47
C GLU A 467 19.53 -4.24 2.63
N THR A 468 20.14 -5.38 2.93
CA THR A 468 21.24 -5.95 2.13
C THR A 468 20.79 -6.12 0.67
N PHE A 469 19.58 -6.68 0.43
CA PHE A 469 19.07 -6.88 -0.93
C PHE A 469 18.71 -5.57 -1.61
N ARG A 470 18.16 -4.60 -0.88
CA ARG A 470 17.89 -3.25 -1.40
C ARG A 470 19.17 -2.55 -1.84
N VAL A 471 20.26 -2.67 -1.07
CA VAL A 471 21.58 -2.14 -1.42
C VAL A 471 22.16 -2.89 -2.61
N ALA A 472 22.10 -4.24 -2.62
CA ALA A 472 22.62 -5.06 -3.71
C ALA A 472 21.94 -4.76 -5.04
N LYS A 473 20.61 -4.59 -5.09
CA LYS A 473 19.88 -4.16 -6.30
C LYS A 473 20.41 -2.83 -6.85
N ARG A 474 20.66 -1.86 -5.95
CA ARG A 474 21.21 -0.55 -6.39
C ARG A 474 22.64 -0.68 -6.92
N ARG A 475 23.52 -1.41 -6.21
CA ARG A 475 24.91 -1.63 -6.61
C ARG A 475 24.99 -2.33 -7.98
N LEU A 476 24.23 -3.40 -8.17
CA LEU A 476 24.18 -4.14 -9.43
C LEU A 476 23.85 -3.21 -10.61
N VAL A 477 22.80 -2.39 -10.49
CA VAL A 477 22.43 -1.45 -11.56
C VAL A 477 23.45 -0.33 -11.75
N GLN A 478 24.10 0.14 -10.67
CA GLN A 478 25.10 1.20 -10.72
C GLN A 478 26.43 0.73 -11.29
N ALA A 479 26.82 -0.51 -11.03
CA ALA A 479 28.07 -1.10 -11.54
C ALA A 479 28.07 -1.29 -13.06
N MET A 480 26.88 -1.34 -13.68
CA MET A 480 26.76 -1.50 -15.14
C MET A 480 27.16 -0.21 -15.88
N ALA A 481 28.05 -0.32 -16.85
CA ALA A 481 28.27 0.76 -17.81
C ALA A 481 26.97 1.07 -18.58
N PRO A 482 26.73 2.31 -19.04
CA PRO A 482 25.50 2.70 -19.72
C PRO A 482 25.09 1.76 -20.88
N THR A 483 26.05 1.37 -21.71
CA THR A 483 25.82 0.44 -22.83
C THR A 483 25.50 -0.98 -22.37
N ALA A 484 26.17 -1.47 -21.32
CA ALA A 484 25.88 -2.77 -20.72
C ALA A 484 24.49 -2.77 -20.06
N ARG A 485 24.11 -1.67 -19.42
CA ARG A 485 22.78 -1.51 -18.82
C ARG A 485 21.66 -1.59 -19.87
N VAL A 486 21.83 -0.97 -21.04
CA VAL A 486 20.83 -1.05 -22.12
C VAL A 486 20.68 -2.51 -22.57
N ARG A 487 21.79 -3.21 -22.85
CA ARG A 487 21.74 -4.64 -23.23
C ARG A 487 21.10 -5.52 -22.18
N TRP A 488 21.37 -5.26 -20.91
CA TRP A 488 20.78 -5.98 -19.80
C TRP A 488 19.26 -5.74 -19.70
N LEU A 489 18.81 -4.48 -19.90
CA LEU A 489 17.36 -4.16 -19.93
C LEU A 489 16.67 -4.85 -21.11
N ASP A 490 17.29 -4.86 -22.30
CA ASP A 490 16.75 -5.53 -23.49
C ASP A 490 16.65 -7.05 -23.28
N ALA A 491 17.68 -7.68 -22.70
CA ALA A 491 17.67 -9.11 -22.38
C ALA A 491 16.56 -9.45 -21.37
N ARG A 492 16.38 -8.64 -20.33
CA ARG A 492 15.29 -8.81 -19.35
C ARG A 492 13.92 -8.65 -19.97
N GLU A 493 13.75 -7.68 -20.88
CA GLU A 493 12.49 -7.50 -21.62
C GLU A 493 12.17 -8.70 -22.52
N GLN A 494 13.18 -9.27 -23.18
CA GLN A 494 13.02 -10.49 -23.98
C GLN A 494 12.61 -11.68 -23.12
N LEU A 495 13.28 -11.89 -21.97
CA LEU A 495 12.92 -12.94 -21.01
C LEU A 495 11.50 -12.74 -20.46
N ARG A 496 11.12 -11.50 -20.17
CA ARG A 496 9.75 -11.17 -19.74
C ARG A 496 8.73 -11.59 -20.80
N ARG A 497 8.95 -11.21 -22.06
CA ARG A 497 8.06 -11.58 -23.17
C ARG A 497 7.92 -13.09 -23.31
N GLN A 498 9.03 -13.82 -23.31
CA GLN A 498 9.02 -15.29 -23.40
C GLN A 498 8.20 -15.93 -22.26
N ARG A 499 8.36 -15.45 -21.03
CA ARG A 499 7.61 -15.94 -19.86
C ARG A 499 6.13 -15.63 -19.95
N VAL A 500 5.77 -14.43 -20.40
CA VAL A 500 4.36 -14.05 -20.62
C VAL A 500 3.74 -14.90 -21.73
N GLU A 501 4.42 -15.10 -22.86
CA GLU A 501 3.96 -15.96 -23.96
C GLU A 501 3.81 -17.42 -23.53
N SER A 502 4.70 -17.93 -22.67
CA SER A 502 4.55 -19.29 -22.10
C SER A 502 3.32 -19.38 -21.21
N TRP A 503 3.16 -18.39 -20.34
CA TRP A 503 2.01 -18.28 -19.45
C TRP A 503 0.68 -18.21 -20.23
N ASP A 504 0.61 -17.40 -21.27
CA ASP A 504 -0.56 -17.27 -22.14
C ASP A 504 -0.90 -18.60 -22.83
N ARG A 505 0.09 -19.37 -23.30
CA ARG A 505 -0.12 -20.69 -23.90
C ARG A 505 -0.73 -21.69 -22.91
N GLU A 506 -0.25 -21.67 -21.67
CA GLU A 506 -0.72 -22.57 -20.59
C GLU A 506 -2.13 -22.21 -20.13
N HIS A 507 -2.55 -20.94 -20.28
CA HIS A 507 -3.82 -20.38 -19.78
C HIS A 507 -4.78 -19.93 -20.88
N SER A 508 -4.55 -20.34 -22.13
CA SER A 508 -5.33 -19.90 -23.31
C SER A 508 -6.83 -20.24 -23.24
N GLU A 509 -7.21 -21.33 -22.58
CA GLU A 509 -8.60 -21.77 -22.44
C GLU A 509 -9.49 -20.84 -21.60
N SER A 510 -8.88 -19.97 -20.76
CA SER A 510 -9.60 -19.01 -19.91
C SER A 510 -9.84 -17.66 -20.58
N ALA A 511 -9.56 -17.52 -21.88
CA ALA A 511 -9.76 -16.30 -22.64
C ALA A 511 -11.27 -16.01 -22.82
N GLY A 512 -11.83 -15.13 -21.99
CA GLY A 512 -13.22 -14.70 -22.01
C GLY A 512 -13.64 -13.92 -23.28
N LYS A 513 -14.85 -13.35 -23.29
CA LYS A 513 -15.45 -12.61 -24.41
C LYS A 513 -14.65 -11.38 -24.84
N GLU A 514 -14.79 -10.95 -26.07
CA GLU A 514 -14.22 -9.73 -26.61
C GLU A 514 -14.60 -8.50 -25.77
N GLN A 515 -13.63 -7.62 -25.50
CA GLN A 515 -13.86 -6.43 -24.68
C GLN A 515 -14.65 -5.38 -25.46
N ALA A 516 -15.57 -4.69 -24.80
CA ALA A 516 -16.27 -3.56 -25.40
C ALA A 516 -15.29 -2.42 -25.79
N PRO A 517 -15.57 -1.67 -26.85
CA PRO A 517 -14.76 -0.49 -27.21
C PRO A 517 -14.61 0.48 -26.04
N LEU A 518 -13.45 1.16 -25.95
CA LEU A 518 -13.12 2.07 -24.85
C LEU A 518 -14.20 3.13 -24.64
N GLN A 519 -14.77 3.69 -25.70
CA GLN A 519 -15.84 4.70 -25.62
C GLN A 519 -17.04 4.19 -24.81
N LYS A 520 -17.55 2.99 -25.12
CA LYS A 520 -18.66 2.38 -24.36
C LYS A 520 -18.31 2.13 -22.89
N ARG A 521 -17.06 1.77 -22.63
CA ARG A 521 -16.58 1.55 -21.26
C ARG A 521 -16.54 2.86 -20.47
N LEU A 522 -16.14 3.96 -21.10
CA LEU A 522 -16.13 5.30 -20.48
C LEU A 522 -17.55 5.81 -20.21
N GLU A 523 -18.51 5.57 -21.12
CA GLU A 523 -19.93 5.86 -20.89
C GLU A 523 -20.48 5.10 -19.67
N ALA A 524 -20.15 3.81 -19.53
CA ALA A 524 -20.52 3.02 -18.36
C ALA A 524 -19.88 3.54 -17.05
N VAL A 525 -18.65 4.05 -17.09
CA VAL A 525 -18.02 4.72 -15.94
C VAL A 525 -18.84 5.94 -15.51
N VAL A 526 -19.28 6.78 -16.46
CA VAL A 526 -20.12 7.95 -16.15
C VAL A 526 -21.42 7.53 -15.47
N GLU A 527 -22.11 6.50 -16.00
CA GLU A 527 -23.36 5.99 -15.40
C GLU A 527 -23.18 5.49 -13.97
N ILE A 528 -22.10 4.72 -13.70
CA ILE A 528 -21.78 4.22 -12.36
C ILE A 528 -21.57 5.38 -11.40
N VAL A 529 -20.77 6.36 -11.79
CA VAL A 529 -20.42 7.50 -10.94
C VAL A 529 -21.66 8.35 -10.66
N GLU A 530 -22.53 8.59 -11.66
CA GLU A 530 -23.79 9.31 -11.47
C GLU A 530 -24.74 8.60 -10.53
N ARG A 531 -24.91 7.31 -10.70
CA ARG A 531 -25.73 6.48 -9.82
C ARG A 531 -25.23 6.55 -8.38
N ALA A 532 -23.94 6.30 -8.18
CA ALA A 532 -23.33 6.34 -6.85
C ALA A 532 -23.42 7.72 -6.19
N SER A 533 -23.29 8.81 -6.95
CA SER A 533 -23.37 10.17 -6.42
C SER A 533 -24.78 10.56 -5.93
N ARG A 534 -25.83 9.91 -6.45
CA ARG A 534 -27.22 10.15 -6.02
C ARG A 534 -27.61 9.41 -4.74
N LEU A 535 -26.79 8.44 -4.29
CA LEU A 535 -27.08 7.67 -3.08
C LEU A 535 -26.78 8.52 -1.83
N PRO A 536 -27.61 8.40 -0.76
CA PRO A 536 -27.34 9.08 0.50
C PRO A 536 -26.01 8.62 1.10
N ALA A 537 -25.35 9.51 1.85
CA ALA A 537 -24.14 9.15 2.60
C ALA A 537 -24.44 7.99 3.56
N VAL A 538 -23.60 6.97 3.58
CA VAL A 538 -23.72 5.87 4.54
C VAL A 538 -23.27 6.41 5.89
N THR A 539 -24.24 6.76 6.76
CA THR A 539 -23.96 7.17 8.13
C THR A 539 -23.66 5.93 8.96
N VAL A 540 -22.42 5.73 9.35
CA VAL A 540 -22.06 4.72 10.36
C VAL A 540 -22.45 5.30 11.72
N THR A 541 -23.64 4.96 12.23
CA THR A 541 -24.00 5.27 13.62
C THR A 541 -23.11 4.45 14.53
N SER A 542 -22.22 5.10 15.26
CA SER A 542 -21.53 4.52 16.42
C SER A 542 -22.61 4.21 17.48
N LYS A 543 -23.04 2.95 17.59
CA LYS A 543 -23.75 2.49 18.78
C LYS A 543 -22.73 2.28 19.88
N GLY A 544 -22.76 3.12 20.88
CA GLY A 544 -21.94 2.96 22.05
C GLY A 544 -22.09 4.10 23.05
N GLU A 545 -23.33 4.42 23.47
CA GLU A 545 -23.59 4.97 24.80
C GLU A 545 -24.95 4.43 25.25
N GLY A 546 -24.94 3.20 25.74
CA GLY A 546 -25.96 2.66 26.57
C GLY A 546 -25.68 3.11 28.01
N GLY A 547 -26.27 4.24 28.43
CA GLY A 547 -26.31 4.61 29.81
C GLY A 547 -27.03 3.54 30.61
N ASN A 548 -26.45 3.16 31.74
CA ASN A 548 -27.16 2.64 32.87
C ASN A 548 -27.07 3.66 33.99
N ALA A 549 -28.25 4.15 34.37
CA ALA A 549 -28.49 4.83 35.62
C ALA A 549 -28.32 3.87 36.80
#